data_2528c3b582025c1e2a4c2da0f01a440c
#
_entry.id   2528c3b582025c1e2a4c2da0f01a440c
#
_cell.length_a   1.000
_cell.length_b   1.000
_cell.length_c   1.000
_cell.angle_alpha   90.00
_cell.angle_beta   90.00
_cell.angle_gamma   90.00
#
_symmetry.space_group_name_H-M   'P 1'
#
loop_
_entity.id
_entity.type
_entity.pdbx_description
1 polymer ?
#
loop_
_entity_poly.entity_id
_entity_poly.type
_entity_poly.pdbx_seq_one_letter_code
_entity_poly.pdbx_strand_id
1 'polypeptide(L)'
;DIQRVSAFRDNGYLYLRGRKKDLIVLRESSESPLLNEKGEPSKWNVYTKRYLKDALAKGNTPVNLIADYPNAQGTDELTALGLPFSYPKPTGLVKHLVQIASKETDITVMDFFAGSGTTGQAIIDLNRGEGALGLGMGKRNYVLVEMGSYFDTLILPRLKSVVYSRTWKDGKPVSREGVSHCF
;
A
#
# COMPACT_ATOMS: atom_id res chain seq x y z
N ASP A 1 39.50 12.08 9.94
CA ASP A 1 39.55 12.43 8.50
C ASP A 1 38.32 13.24 8.03
N ILE A 2 37.89 14.19 8.86
CA ILE A 2 36.75 15.10 8.55
C ILE A 2 37.09 16.10 7.42
N GLN A 3 38.40 16.29 7.14
CA GLN A 3 38.88 17.30 6.19
C GLN A 3 38.59 17.04 4.71
N ARG A 4 37.95 15.91 4.33
CA ARG A 4 37.60 15.55 2.96
C ARG A 4 36.13 15.25 2.72
N VAL A 5 35.26 15.80 3.54
CA VAL A 5 33.82 15.65 3.39
C VAL A 5 33.27 16.88 2.70
N SER A 6 32.67 16.72 1.52
CA SER A 6 31.91 17.80 0.89
C SER A 6 30.52 17.86 1.58
N ALA A 7 30.15 19.03 2.03
CA ALA A 7 28.87 19.27 2.65
C ALA A 7 28.05 20.28 1.83
N PHE A 8 26.75 20.02 1.68
CA PHE A 8 25.82 21.00 1.11
C PHE A 8 24.49 20.94 1.87
N ARG A 9 23.77 22.05 1.91
CA ARG A 9 22.45 22.15 2.56
C ARG A 9 21.38 22.27 1.50
N ASP A 10 20.28 21.54 1.70
CA ASP A 10 19.08 21.64 0.89
C ASP A 10 17.85 21.28 1.74
N ASN A 11 16.81 22.10 1.70
CA ASN A 11 15.53 21.89 2.40
C ASN A 11 15.66 21.51 3.88
N GLY A 12 16.58 22.12 4.62
CA GLY A 12 16.80 21.84 6.05
C GLY A 12 17.62 20.58 6.34
N TYR A 13 18.12 19.91 5.31
CA TYR A 13 19.02 18.76 5.45
C TYR A 13 20.46 19.17 5.17
N LEU A 14 21.39 18.60 5.93
CA LEU A 14 22.81 18.66 5.67
C LEU A 14 23.29 17.33 5.09
N TYR A 15 23.84 17.36 3.90
CA TYR A 15 24.36 16.20 3.19
C TYR A 15 25.86 16.13 3.32
N LEU A 16 26.38 14.99 3.77
CA LEU A 16 27.80 14.73 3.90
C LEU A 16 28.21 13.59 2.97
N ARG A 17 29.22 13.78 2.15
CA ARG A 17 29.76 12.76 1.26
C ARG A 17 31.14 12.33 1.75
N GLY A 18 31.29 11.09 2.20
CA GLY A 18 32.53 10.46 2.61
C GLY A 18 33.37 9.91 1.44
N ARG A 19 34.59 9.36 1.75
CA ARG A 19 35.50 8.76 0.76
C ARG A 19 34.86 7.61 -0.04
N LYS A 20 33.98 6.83 0.55
CA LYS A 20 33.29 5.69 -0.09
C LYS A 20 32.06 6.09 -0.90
N LYS A 21 31.85 7.38 -1.16
CA LYS A 21 30.67 7.94 -1.82
C LYS A 21 29.37 7.72 -1.06
N ASP A 22 29.41 7.21 0.16
CA ASP A 22 28.24 7.09 1.02
C ASP A 22 27.73 8.48 1.38
N LEU A 23 26.44 8.70 1.22
CA LEU A 23 25.80 9.96 1.55
C LEU A 23 25.13 9.83 2.93
N ILE A 24 25.65 10.55 3.90
CA ILE A 24 25.05 10.71 5.21
C ILE A 24 24.19 11.98 5.16
N VAL A 25 22.97 11.89 5.61
CA VAL A 25 22.03 13.00 5.66
C VAL A 25 21.75 13.31 7.11
N LEU A 26 21.98 14.55 7.50
CA LEU A 26 21.65 15.07 8.84
C LEU A 26 20.45 16.00 8.74
N ARG A 27 19.51 15.86 9.65
CA ARG A 27 18.41 16.79 9.86
C ARG A 27 18.42 17.28 11.29
N GLU A 28 18.22 18.59 11.48
CA GLU A 28 18.03 19.12 12.84
C GLU A 28 16.78 18.53 13.48
N SER A 29 16.91 18.13 14.72
CA SER A 29 15.90 17.43 15.49
C SER A 29 14.96 18.47 16.11
N SER A 30 13.80 18.73 15.51
CA SER A 30 12.86 19.75 16.01
C SER A 30 11.71 19.18 16.84
N GLU A 31 11.22 17.97 16.51
CA GLU A 31 9.99 17.44 17.12
C GLU A 31 10.15 16.08 17.83
N SER A 32 11.15 15.30 17.47
CA SER A 32 11.40 13.98 18.07
C SER A 32 12.90 13.68 18.04
N PRO A 33 13.69 14.27 18.95
CA PRO A 33 15.12 14.03 18.98
C PRO A 33 15.41 12.58 19.35
N LEU A 34 16.27 11.92 18.57
CA LEU A 34 16.88 10.66 18.98
C LEU A 34 17.81 10.92 20.16
N LEU A 35 17.87 9.98 21.09
CA LEU A 35 18.79 10.08 22.21
C LEU A 35 20.20 9.67 21.74
N ASN A 36 21.21 10.40 22.21
CA ASN A 36 22.61 10.03 22.02
C ASN A 36 23.00 8.88 22.97
N GLU A 37 24.25 8.40 22.87
CA GLU A 37 24.77 7.31 23.73
C GLU A 37 24.71 7.65 25.25
N LYS A 38 24.58 8.91 25.62
CA LYS A 38 24.45 9.40 27.01
C LYS A 38 23.00 9.56 27.43
N GLY A 39 22.02 9.23 26.57
CA GLY A 39 20.61 9.41 26.87
C GLY A 39 20.11 10.87 26.76
N GLU A 40 20.91 11.77 26.17
CA GLU A 40 20.54 13.18 25.98
C GLU A 40 19.93 13.38 24.58
N PRO A 41 19.01 14.34 24.38
CA PRO A 41 18.45 14.65 23.07
C PRO A 41 19.55 15.06 22.07
N SER A 42 19.64 14.37 20.95
CA SER A 42 20.60 14.69 19.89
C SER A 42 20.14 15.92 19.11
N LYS A 43 21.08 16.85 18.87
CA LYS A 43 20.82 18.02 18.00
C LYS A 43 20.54 17.61 16.56
N TRP A 44 21.07 16.48 16.12
CA TRP A 44 21.02 16.02 14.74
C TRP A 44 20.53 14.57 14.66
N ASN A 45 19.54 14.32 13.84
CA ASN A 45 19.19 12.97 13.44
C ASN A 45 20.04 12.57 12.22
N VAL A 46 20.67 11.41 12.32
CA VAL A 46 21.56 10.87 11.27
C VAL A 46 20.81 9.85 10.43
N TYR A 47 20.83 10.04 9.12
CA TYR A 47 20.21 9.13 8.15
C TYR A 47 21.24 8.69 7.13
N THR A 48 21.18 7.43 6.71
CA THR A 48 21.93 6.94 5.55
C THR A 48 21.03 6.99 4.32
N LYS A 49 21.53 7.57 3.23
CA LYS A 49 20.77 7.62 1.97
C LYS A 49 20.79 6.24 1.30
N ARG A 50 19.59 5.70 1.06
CA ARG A 50 19.43 4.55 0.16
C ARG A 50 18.98 5.08 -1.20
N TYR A 51 19.65 4.66 -2.26
CA TYR A 51 19.21 5.00 -3.61
C TYR A 51 17.95 4.19 -3.94
N LEU A 52 16.96 4.84 -4.55
CA LEU A 52 15.69 4.20 -4.90
C LEU A 52 15.89 2.96 -5.78
N LYS A 53 16.79 3.03 -6.76
CA LYS A 53 17.13 1.89 -7.62
C LYS A 53 17.64 0.68 -6.84
N ASP A 54 18.47 0.89 -5.81
CA ASP A 54 19.05 -0.18 -5.00
C ASP A 54 18.01 -0.74 -4.02
N ALA A 55 17.10 0.12 -3.53
CA ALA A 55 15.96 -0.29 -2.71
C ALA A 55 14.96 -1.13 -3.52
N LEU A 56 14.66 -0.73 -4.76
CA LEU A 56 13.78 -1.47 -5.66
C LEU A 56 14.39 -2.82 -6.07
N ALA A 57 15.71 -2.86 -6.35
CA ALA A 57 16.41 -4.09 -6.70
C ALA A 57 16.47 -5.10 -5.54
N LYS A 58 16.70 -4.63 -4.31
CA LYS A 58 16.72 -5.47 -3.11
C LYS A 58 15.33 -5.90 -2.63
N GLY A 59 14.33 -5.07 -2.89
CA GLY A 59 13.02 -5.18 -2.26
C GLY A 59 13.07 -4.88 -0.75
N ASN A 60 11.94 -4.92 -0.11
CA ASN A 60 11.84 -4.91 1.35
C ASN A 60 11.45 -6.31 1.83
N THR A 61 12.10 -6.80 2.86
CA THR A 61 11.65 -8.01 3.54
C THR A 61 10.31 -7.71 4.19
N PRO A 62 9.27 -8.53 3.94
CA PRO A 62 8.00 -8.37 4.61
C PRO A 62 8.17 -8.46 6.13
N VAL A 63 7.43 -7.63 6.85
CA VAL A 63 7.41 -7.67 8.31
C VAL A 63 6.46 -8.77 8.79
N ASN A 64 6.75 -9.38 9.93
CA ASN A 64 5.91 -10.42 10.53
C ASN A 64 4.69 -9.87 11.29
N LEU A 65 4.65 -8.55 11.53
CA LEU A 65 3.52 -7.85 12.14
C LEU A 65 3.05 -6.75 11.19
N ILE A 66 1.81 -6.88 10.70
CA ILE A 66 1.16 -5.92 9.81
C ILE A 66 0.10 -5.17 10.64
N ALA A 67 0.41 -3.93 11.04
CA ALA A 67 -0.47 -3.10 11.86
C ALA A 67 -1.20 -1.99 11.08
N ASP A 68 -0.86 -1.79 9.80
CA ASP A 68 -1.31 -0.64 9.01
C ASP A 68 -2.77 -0.76 8.52
N TYR A 69 -3.41 -1.93 8.69
CA TYR A 69 -4.73 -2.23 8.17
C TYR A 69 -5.71 -2.64 9.29
N PRO A 70 -6.19 -1.72 10.13
CA PRO A 70 -7.18 -2.04 11.15
C PRO A 70 -8.50 -2.51 10.53
N ASN A 71 -9.18 -3.44 11.22
CA ASN A 71 -10.44 -4.03 10.71
C ASN A 71 -11.54 -2.99 10.44
N ALA A 72 -11.52 -1.85 11.13
CA ALA A 72 -12.46 -0.75 10.91
C ALA A 72 -12.45 -0.27 9.44
N GLN A 73 -11.30 -0.25 8.77
CA GLN A 73 -11.22 0.13 7.35
C GLN A 73 -12.11 -0.75 6.46
N GLY A 74 -12.16 -2.06 6.70
CA GLY A 74 -13.03 -2.95 5.94
C GLY A 74 -14.53 -2.64 6.13
N THR A 75 -14.90 -2.25 7.35
CA THR A 75 -16.28 -1.84 7.66
C THR A 75 -16.61 -0.51 6.96
N ASP A 76 -15.69 0.45 7.00
CA ASP A 76 -15.87 1.77 6.36
C ASP A 76 -15.98 1.63 4.84
N GLU A 77 -15.18 0.75 4.22
CA GLU A 77 -15.25 0.44 2.78
C GLU A 77 -16.64 -0.06 2.37
N LEU A 78 -17.21 -1.01 3.11
CA LEU A 78 -18.54 -1.56 2.81
C LEU A 78 -19.67 -0.59 3.14
N THR A 79 -19.54 0.19 4.22
CA THR A 79 -20.49 1.23 4.56
C THR A 79 -20.57 2.29 3.47
N ALA A 80 -19.42 2.70 2.91
CA ALA A 80 -19.40 3.62 1.78
C ALA A 80 -20.13 3.08 0.55
N LEU A 81 -20.08 1.76 0.33
CA LEU A 81 -20.81 1.07 -0.74
C LEU A 81 -22.31 0.87 -0.44
N GLY A 82 -22.74 1.12 0.80
CA GLY A 82 -24.10 0.82 1.25
C GLY A 82 -24.37 -0.68 1.44
N LEU A 83 -23.33 -1.48 1.65
CA LEU A 83 -23.40 -2.94 1.77
C LEU A 83 -23.04 -3.38 3.19
N PRO A 84 -24.03 -3.68 4.06
CA PRO A 84 -23.72 -4.11 5.42
C PRO A 84 -23.17 -5.54 5.46
N PHE A 85 -22.07 -5.74 6.20
CA PHE A 85 -21.51 -7.06 6.47
C PHE A 85 -20.74 -7.05 7.80
N SER A 86 -20.83 -8.16 8.53
CA SER A 86 -20.09 -8.33 9.78
C SER A 86 -18.67 -8.78 9.51
N TYR A 87 -17.69 -8.07 10.07
CA TYR A 87 -16.25 -8.43 10.05
C TYR A 87 -15.60 -8.51 8.65
N PRO A 88 -15.80 -7.54 7.76
CA PRO A 88 -15.07 -7.52 6.49
C PRO A 88 -13.58 -7.29 6.73
N LYS A 89 -12.73 -7.88 5.88
CA LYS A 89 -11.30 -7.58 5.90
C LYS A 89 -11.01 -6.31 5.12
N PRO A 90 -10.02 -5.50 5.54
CA PRO A 90 -9.58 -4.33 4.78
C PRO A 90 -9.02 -4.73 3.40
N THR A 91 -9.44 -4.06 2.35
CA THR A 91 -8.94 -4.29 0.99
C THR A 91 -7.43 -4.03 0.91
N GLY A 92 -6.92 -3.03 1.65
CA GLY A 92 -5.50 -2.73 1.75
C GLY A 92 -4.65 -3.90 2.25
N LEU A 93 -5.13 -4.65 3.25
CA LEU A 93 -4.45 -5.83 3.75
C LEU A 93 -4.32 -6.91 2.67
N VAL A 94 -5.39 -7.21 1.95
CA VAL A 94 -5.38 -8.25 0.90
C VAL A 94 -4.47 -7.84 -0.25
N LYS A 95 -4.49 -6.56 -0.67
CA LYS A 95 -3.54 -6.03 -1.67
C LYS A 95 -2.09 -6.24 -1.23
N HIS A 96 -1.78 -5.90 0.01
CA HIS A 96 -0.44 -6.07 0.57
C HIS A 96 0.01 -7.55 0.55
N LEU A 97 -0.87 -8.48 0.95
CA LEU A 97 -0.58 -9.91 0.92
C LEU A 97 -0.34 -10.43 -0.51
N VAL A 98 -1.14 -10.03 -1.48
CA VAL A 98 -0.95 -10.39 -2.89
C VAL A 98 0.39 -9.89 -3.42
N GLN A 99 0.77 -8.66 -3.10
CA GLN A 99 2.04 -8.06 -3.52
C GLN A 99 3.27 -8.71 -2.86
N ILE A 100 3.13 -9.23 -1.64
CA ILE A 100 4.18 -10.01 -0.98
C ILE A 100 4.30 -11.41 -1.62
N ALA A 101 3.17 -12.03 -1.92
CA ALA A 101 3.12 -13.40 -2.43
C ALA A 101 3.70 -13.53 -3.84
N SER A 102 3.53 -12.52 -4.69
CA SER A 102 4.06 -12.54 -6.07
C SER A 102 4.46 -11.15 -6.55
N LYS A 103 5.59 -11.10 -7.26
CA LYS A 103 6.02 -9.92 -8.02
C LYS A 103 5.42 -9.91 -9.44
N GLU A 104 4.89 -11.03 -9.89
CA GLU A 104 4.29 -11.17 -11.21
C GLU A 104 2.90 -10.52 -11.22
N THR A 105 2.55 -9.98 -12.37
CA THR A 105 1.26 -9.31 -12.59
C THR A 105 0.28 -10.17 -13.38
N ASP A 106 0.73 -11.28 -13.96
CA ASP A 106 -0.10 -12.26 -14.67
C ASP A 106 -0.28 -13.49 -13.79
N ILE A 107 -1.15 -13.37 -12.80
CA ILE A 107 -1.45 -14.41 -11.80
C ILE A 107 -2.95 -14.54 -11.59
N THR A 108 -3.36 -15.70 -11.09
CA THR A 108 -4.72 -15.94 -10.60
C THR A 108 -4.69 -16.13 -9.08
N VAL A 109 -5.46 -15.33 -8.37
CA VAL A 109 -5.64 -15.40 -6.92
C VAL A 109 -6.95 -16.14 -6.63
N MET A 110 -6.89 -17.19 -5.83
CA MET A 110 -8.07 -17.97 -5.45
C MET A 110 -8.38 -17.77 -3.96
N ASP A 111 -9.64 -17.48 -3.66
CA ASP A 111 -10.15 -17.32 -2.30
C ASP A 111 -11.31 -18.30 -2.09
N PHE A 112 -11.09 -19.28 -1.24
CA PHE A 112 -12.07 -20.35 -0.94
C PHE A 112 -13.16 -19.93 0.03
N PHE A 113 -12.99 -18.78 0.70
CA PHE A 113 -13.93 -18.24 1.68
C PHE A 113 -14.09 -16.74 1.46
N ALA A 114 -14.62 -16.39 0.30
CA ALA A 114 -14.65 -15.02 -0.21
C ALA A 114 -15.31 -14.00 0.72
N GLY A 115 -16.19 -14.45 1.61
CA GLY A 115 -16.84 -13.60 2.59
C GLY A 115 -17.54 -12.42 1.95
N SER A 116 -17.04 -11.22 2.22
CA SER A 116 -17.56 -10.00 1.60
C SER A 116 -17.00 -9.69 0.19
N GLY A 117 -16.16 -10.56 -0.40
CA GLY A 117 -15.56 -10.32 -1.72
C GLY A 117 -14.37 -9.36 -1.72
N THR A 118 -13.70 -9.19 -0.58
CA THR A 118 -12.55 -8.28 -0.43
C THR A 118 -11.42 -8.61 -1.40
N THR A 119 -11.14 -9.90 -1.62
CA THR A 119 -10.10 -10.36 -2.54
C THR A 119 -10.37 -9.89 -3.97
N GLY A 120 -11.60 -10.00 -4.46
CA GLY A 120 -11.97 -9.50 -5.79
C GLY A 120 -11.74 -8.00 -5.92
N GLN A 121 -12.18 -7.20 -4.94
CA GLN A 121 -11.91 -5.76 -4.93
C GLN A 121 -10.41 -5.46 -4.91
N ALA A 122 -9.63 -6.17 -4.10
CA ALA A 122 -8.19 -5.97 -4.00
C ALA A 122 -7.49 -6.18 -5.36
N ILE A 123 -7.87 -7.21 -6.10
CA ILE A 123 -7.32 -7.51 -7.44
C ILE A 123 -7.72 -6.43 -8.45
N ILE A 124 -8.99 -6.01 -8.46
CA ILE A 124 -9.46 -4.92 -9.33
C ILE A 124 -8.67 -3.63 -9.06
N ASP A 125 -8.47 -3.28 -7.79
CA ASP A 125 -7.73 -2.08 -7.40
C ASP A 125 -6.24 -2.15 -7.74
N LEU A 126 -5.59 -3.31 -7.60
CA LEU A 126 -4.20 -3.51 -8.01
C LEU A 126 -4.04 -3.33 -9.52
N ASN A 127 -4.90 -3.95 -10.33
CA ASN A 127 -4.86 -3.82 -11.78
C ASN A 127 -5.08 -2.36 -12.23
N ARG A 128 -6.03 -1.67 -11.59
CA ARG A 128 -6.30 -0.25 -11.84
C ARG A 128 -5.13 0.65 -11.47
N GLY A 129 -4.47 0.37 -10.33
CA GLY A 129 -3.32 1.15 -9.85
C GLY A 129 -2.12 1.07 -10.80
N GLU A 130 -1.85 -0.09 -11.36
CA GLU A 130 -0.76 -0.27 -12.33
C GLU A 130 -1.04 0.46 -13.65
N GLY A 131 -2.28 0.45 -14.13
CA GLY A 131 -2.68 1.22 -15.29
C GLY A 131 -2.48 2.73 -15.11
N ALA A 132 -2.79 3.26 -13.93
CA ALA A 132 -2.61 4.67 -13.60
C ALA A 132 -1.13 5.10 -13.52
N LEU A 133 -0.21 4.16 -13.24
CA LEU A 133 1.24 4.40 -13.22
C LEU A 133 1.91 4.28 -14.60
N GLY A 134 1.14 4.02 -15.67
CA GLY A 134 1.68 3.80 -17.01
C GLY A 134 2.46 2.48 -17.17
N LEU A 135 2.37 1.57 -16.21
CA LEU A 135 3.03 0.26 -16.24
C LEU A 135 2.24 -0.80 -17.04
N GLY A 136 1.18 -0.38 -17.70
CA GLY A 136 0.18 -1.26 -18.30
C GLY A 136 -0.89 -1.69 -17.29
N MET A 137 -2.04 -2.20 -17.77
CA MET A 137 -3.03 -2.78 -16.86
C MET A 137 -2.50 -4.11 -16.32
N GLY A 138 -2.51 -4.29 -15.01
CA GLY A 138 -2.22 -5.58 -14.40
C GLY A 138 -3.20 -6.65 -14.91
N LYS A 139 -2.71 -7.87 -15.11
CA LYS A 139 -3.48 -9.01 -15.63
C LYS A 139 -3.88 -10.00 -14.54
N ARG A 140 -3.91 -9.58 -13.30
CA ARG A 140 -4.31 -10.46 -12.19
C ARG A 140 -5.77 -10.85 -12.34
N ASN A 141 -6.01 -12.14 -12.21
CA ASN A 141 -7.35 -12.72 -12.20
C ASN A 141 -7.70 -13.15 -10.77
N TYR A 142 -8.98 -13.34 -10.50
CA TYR A 142 -9.43 -13.89 -9.22
C TYR A 142 -10.52 -14.95 -9.41
N VAL A 143 -10.52 -15.92 -8.50
CA VAL A 143 -11.60 -16.92 -8.36
C VAL A 143 -12.10 -16.85 -6.94
N LEU A 144 -13.37 -16.56 -6.76
CA LEU A 144 -14.01 -16.46 -5.45
C LEU A 144 -14.97 -17.62 -5.25
N VAL A 145 -14.81 -18.31 -4.14
CA VAL A 145 -15.73 -19.38 -3.73
C VAL A 145 -16.38 -18.98 -2.43
N GLU A 146 -17.71 -19.03 -2.38
CA GLU A 146 -18.49 -18.70 -1.20
C GLU A 146 -19.74 -19.57 -1.14
N MET A 147 -19.98 -20.17 0.01
CA MET A 147 -21.16 -21.02 0.26
C MET A 147 -22.33 -20.25 0.90
N GLY A 148 -22.07 -19.04 1.37
CA GLY A 148 -23.08 -18.20 2.02
C GLY A 148 -24.11 -17.67 1.04
N SER A 149 -25.33 -17.50 1.50
CA SER A 149 -26.46 -17.00 0.72
C SER A 149 -26.31 -15.54 0.28
N TYR A 150 -25.26 -14.86 0.73
CA TYR A 150 -24.97 -13.46 0.42
C TYR A 150 -24.10 -13.27 -0.83
N PHE A 151 -23.84 -14.33 -1.60
CA PHE A 151 -23.10 -14.20 -2.87
C PHE A 151 -23.75 -13.17 -3.80
N ASP A 152 -25.06 -13.32 -4.05
CA ASP A 152 -25.81 -12.44 -4.94
C ASP A 152 -26.13 -11.08 -4.32
N THR A 153 -26.31 -11.02 -3.00
CA THR A 153 -26.75 -9.81 -2.30
C THR A 153 -25.60 -8.93 -1.80
N LEU A 154 -24.39 -9.46 -1.72
CA LEU A 154 -23.23 -8.73 -1.21
C LEU A 154 -22.04 -8.78 -2.17
N ILE A 155 -21.54 -9.99 -2.53
CA ILE A 155 -20.31 -10.11 -3.32
C ILE A 155 -20.48 -9.51 -4.71
N LEU A 156 -21.50 -9.92 -5.44
CA LEU A 156 -21.76 -9.39 -6.78
C LEU A 156 -22.03 -7.89 -6.79
N PRO A 157 -22.89 -7.32 -5.92
CA PRO A 157 -23.06 -5.88 -5.83
C PRO A 157 -21.75 -5.14 -5.50
N ARG A 158 -20.94 -5.64 -4.55
CA ARG A 158 -19.64 -5.05 -4.24
C ARG A 158 -18.74 -4.97 -5.47
N LEU A 159 -18.53 -6.09 -6.15
CA LEU A 159 -17.66 -6.14 -7.32
C LEU A 159 -18.16 -5.24 -8.46
N LYS A 160 -19.46 -5.27 -8.74
CA LYS A 160 -20.08 -4.38 -9.73
C LYS A 160 -19.88 -2.91 -9.37
N SER A 161 -20.05 -2.55 -8.12
CA SER A 161 -19.84 -1.18 -7.63
C SER A 161 -18.38 -0.74 -7.80
N VAL A 162 -17.44 -1.58 -7.38
CA VAL A 162 -15.99 -1.29 -7.52
C VAL A 162 -15.58 -1.15 -8.97
N VAL A 163 -16.11 -1.99 -9.85
CA VAL A 163 -15.89 -1.90 -11.31
C VAL A 163 -16.45 -0.58 -11.87
N TYR A 164 -17.64 -0.20 -11.45
CA TYR A 164 -18.32 0.99 -11.95
C TYR A 164 -17.66 2.30 -11.51
N SER A 165 -17.28 2.41 -10.24
CA SER A 165 -16.65 3.61 -9.68
C SER A 165 -15.60 3.28 -8.64
N ARG A 166 -14.55 4.10 -8.61
CA ARG A 166 -13.47 3.98 -7.63
C ARG A 166 -13.88 4.51 -6.25
N THR A 167 -14.74 5.51 -6.21
CA THR A 167 -15.09 6.23 -4.97
C THR A 167 -16.58 6.22 -4.75
N TRP A 168 -16.99 5.79 -3.57
CA TRP A 168 -18.37 5.67 -3.14
C TRP A 168 -18.62 6.41 -1.83
N LYS A 169 -19.81 6.91 -1.64
CA LYS A 169 -20.28 7.51 -0.39
C LYS A 169 -21.78 7.22 -0.22
N ASP A 170 -22.16 6.66 0.93
CA ASP A 170 -23.55 6.36 1.29
C ASP A 170 -24.29 5.58 0.19
N GLY A 171 -23.63 4.57 -0.41
CA GLY A 171 -24.19 3.75 -1.48
C GLY A 171 -24.29 4.43 -2.85
N LYS A 172 -23.70 5.62 -3.02
CA LYS A 172 -23.72 6.38 -4.27
C LYS A 172 -22.32 6.57 -4.83
N PRO A 173 -22.11 6.44 -6.15
CA PRO A 173 -20.81 6.70 -6.77
C PRO A 173 -20.50 8.20 -6.74
N VAL A 174 -19.29 8.55 -6.28
CA VAL A 174 -18.79 9.93 -6.26
C VAL A 174 -18.10 10.27 -7.59
N SER A 175 -17.46 9.28 -8.21
CA SER A 175 -16.83 9.39 -9.53
C SER A 175 -17.37 8.31 -10.47
N ARG A 176 -17.20 8.51 -11.79
CA ARG A 176 -17.54 7.51 -12.81
C ARG A 176 -16.30 6.92 -13.47
N GLU A 177 -15.20 6.90 -12.77
CA GLU A 177 -13.94 6.32 -13.24
C GLU A 177 -14.00 4.79 -13.10
N GLY A 178 -14.81 4.17 -13.92
CA GLY A 178 -14.93 2.73 -14.01
C GLY A 178 -13.71 2.08 -14.66
N VAL A 179 -13.67 0.75 -14.68
CA VAL A 179 -12.65 -0.05 -15.38
C VAL A 179 -13.22 -0.47 -16.72
N SER A 180 -12.51 -0.21 -17.80
CA SER A 180 -12.98 -0.52 -19.15
C SER A 180 -12.92 -2.01 -19.53
N HIS A 181 -12.18 -2.82 -18.74
CA HIS A 181 -11.95 -4.24 -19.03
C HIS A 181 -11.94 -5.06 -17.74
N CYS A 182 -13.09 -5.60 -17.33
CA CYS A 182 -13.23 -6.38 -16.10
C CYS A 182 -13.82 -7.77 -16.29
N PHE A 183 -14.09 -8.16 -17.50
CA PHE A 183 -14.71 -9.46 -17.82
C PHE A 183 -14.03 -10.09 -19.02
#